data_bcf9eb265afe7de755cb47753217b58d
#
_entry.id   bcf9eb265afe7de755cb47753217b58d
#
_cell.length_a   1.000
_cell.length_b   1.000
_cell.length_c   1.000
_cell.angle_alpha   90.00
_cell.angle_beta   90.00
_cell.angle_gamma   90.00
#
_symmetry.space_group_name_H-M   'P 1'
#
loop_
_entity.id
_entity.type
_entity.pdbx_description
1 polymer ?
#
loop_
_entity_poly.entity_id
_entity_poly.type
_entity_poly.pdbx_seq_one_letter_code
_entity_poly.pdbx_strand_id
1 'polypeptide(L)'
;DTTTGDPAAAEDFSANLTSRDIEYLDATISGSSAQVRQGEAVLMVGGSSVAFSRCEDIFSRLGSASFHIGGPGSGARMKLVTNVALGLNRAALGEALALAAAMGLDPARALAVMRASVAYSRVMDSKGDKMVSGNFAPDARLSQHLKDVRLILAHGHEAGLAMPFSNTHREVLE
;
A
#
# COMPACT_ATOMS: atom_id res chain seq x y z
N ASP A 1 3.31 13.65 8.88
CA ASP A 1 4.30 12.80 8.19
C ASP A 1 3.56 11.84 7.24
N THR A 2 3.97 11.81 5.97
CA THR A 2 3.36 10.93 4.96
C THR A 2 4.25 9.76 4.57
N THR A 3 5.34 9.54 5.30
CA THR A 3 6.33 8.48 5.02
C THR A 3 5.77 7.10 5.34
N THR A 4 6.06 6.12 4.48
CA THR A 4 5.88 4.71 4.84
C THR A 4 7.09 4.26 5.66
N GLY A 5 6.92 4.20 6.95
CA GLY A 5 7.95 3.89 7.94
C GLY A 5 7.54 2.80 8.93
N ASP A 6 8.41 2.58 9.90
CA ASP A 6 8.14 1.71 11.03
C ASP A 6 7.10 2.35 11.97
N PRO A 7 6.02 1.64 12.34
CA PRO A 7 5.04 2.12 13.31
C PRO A 7 5.64 2.54 14.65
N ALA A 8 6.64 1.81 15.17
CA ALA A 8 7.31 2.14 16.42
C ALA A 8 8.02 3.49 16.33
N ALA A 9 8.69 3.78 15.20
CA ALA A 9 9.31 5.08 14.99
C ALA A 9 8.30 6.22 14.98
N ALA A 10 7.09 5.99 14.41
CA ALA A 10 6.02 6.99 14.45
C ALA A 10 5.52 7.26 15.88
N GLU A 11 5.43 6.23 16.72
CA GLU A 11 5.10 6.36 18.15
C GLU A 11 6.16 7.17 18.90
N ASP A 12 7.44 6.87 18.68
CA ASP A 12 8.57 7.58 19.28
C ASP A 12 8.60 9.06 18.86
N PHE A 13 8.39 9.36 17.57
CA PHE A 13 8.28 10.73 17.08
C PHE A 13 7.11 11.47 17.74
N SER A 14 5.96 10.83 17.86
CA SER A 14 4.79 11.41 18.52
C SER A 14 5.10 11.74 19.97
N ALA A 15 5.68 10.81 20.74
CA ALA A 15 6.04 11.03 22.14
C ALA A 15 7.03 12.19 22.31
N ASN A 16 8.08 12.22 21.48
CA ASN A 16 9.10 13.28 21.52
C ASN A 16 8.53 14.67 21.16
N LEU A 17 7.60 14.75 20.21
CA LEU A 17 7.01 16.02 19.79
C LEU A 17 5.96 16.51 20.78
N THR A 18 5.15 15.60 21.34
CA THR A 18 4.16 15.93 22.39
C THR A 18 4.81 16.54 23.61
N SER A 19 6.01 16.09 23.99
CA SER A 19 6.78 16.70 25.09
C SER A 19 7.20 18.17 24.83
N ARG A 20 6.99 18.66 23.61
CA ARG A 20 7.29 20.03 23.15
C ARG A 20 6.04 20.78 22.71
N ASP A 21 4.86 20.31 23.12
CA ASP A 21 3.55 20.84 22.71
C ASP A 21 3.32 20.85 21.20
N ILE A 22 3.93 19.88 20.48
CA ILE A 22 3.75 19.70 19.02
C ILE A 22 2.94 18.42 18.79
N GLU A 23 1.81 18.57 18.11
CA GLU A 23 0.99 17.44 17.65
C GLU A 23 1.64 16.76 16.43
N TYR A 24 1.64 15.43 16.43
CA TYR A 24 2.16 14.62 15.32
C TYR A 24 1.09 13.69 14.78
N LEU A 25 1.01 13.61 13.44
CA LEU A 25 0.15 12.67 12.72
C LEU A 25 0.99 11.85 11.73
N ASP A 26 0.94 10.53 11.85
CA ASP A 26 1.44 9.61 10.83
C ASP A 26 0.36 9.39 9.77
N ALA A 27 0.36 10.22 8.72
CA ALA A 27 -0.65 10.31 7.68
C ALA A 27 -0.19 9.60 6.40
N THR A 28 -0.09 8.29 6.45
CA THR A 28 0.41 7.47 5.34
C THR A 28 -0.54 7.48 4.15
N ILE A 29 0.04 7.46 2.93
CA ILE A 29 -0.69 7.61 1.67
C ILE A 29 -0.76 6.27 0.93
N SER A 30 -1.95 5.89 0.49
CA SER A 30 -2.19 4.85 -0.50
C SER A 30 -2.58 5.49 -1.83
N GLY A 31 -1.66 5.42 -2.79
CA GLY A 31 -1.79 6.03 -4.11
C GLY A 31 -0.42 6.34 -4.71
N SER A 32 -0.37 6.45 -6.04
CA SER A 32 0.80 6.92 -6.79
C SER A 32 0.91 8.45 -6.74
N SER A 33 2.07 8.99 -7.11
CA SER A 33 2.24 10.44 -7.25
C SER A 33 1.24 11.07 -8.23
N ALA A 34 0.79 10.32 -9.25
CA ALA A 34 -0.24 10.78 -10.18
C ALA A 34 -1.60 10.88 -9.46
N GLN A 35 -1.98 9.86 -8.70
CA GLN A 35 -3.24 9.85 -7.93
C GLN A 35 -3.26 10.94 -6.85
N VAL A 36 -2.12 11.21 -6.18
CA VAL A 36 -2.03 12.35 -5.24
C VAL A 36 -2.26 13.67 -5.96
N ARG A 37 -1.65 13.89 -7.13
CA ARG A 37 -1.87 15.12 -7.92
C ARG A 37 -3.32 15.28 -8.40
N GLN A 38 -4.04 14.18 -8.57
CA GLN A 38 -5.45 14.16 -8.97
C GLN A 38 -6.42 14.20 -7.77
N GLY A 39 -5.89 14.21 -6.55
CA GLY A 39 -6.71 14.15 -5.33
C GLY A 39 -7.42 12.80 -5.13
N GLU A 40 -6.90 11.71 -5.71
CA GLU A 40 -7.51 10.38 -5.68
C GLU A 40 -6.87 9.42 -4.66
N ALA A 41 -5.86 9.88 -3.97
CA ALA A 41 -5.19 9.07 -2.95
C ALA A 41 -6.09 8.84 -1.73
N VAL A 42 -5.75 7.82 -0.94
CA VAL A 42 -6.38 7.55 0.35
C VAL A 42 -5.35 7.75 1.45
N LEU A 43 -5.71 8.52 2.48
CA LEU A 43 -4.88 8.76 3.64
C LEU A 43 -5.33 7.89 4.81
N MET A 44 -4.37 7.27 5.47
CA MET A 44 -4.56 6.51 6.71
C MET A 44 -3.77 7.22 7.81
N VAL A 45 -4.48 7.75 8.79
CA VAL A 45 -3.91 8.72 9.73
C VAL A 45 -3.96 8.17 11.16
N GLY A 46 -2.81 8.09 11.79
CA GLY A 46 -2.65 7.84 13.23
C GLY A 46 -2.30 9.13 13.97
N GLY A 47 -2.70 9.18 15.23
CA GLY A 47 -2.47 10.32 16.12
C GLY A 47 -3.73 10.77 16.83
N SER A 48 -3.74 11.96 17.43
CA SER A 48 -4.89 12.47 18.16
C SER A 48 -6.06 12.79 17.20
N SER A 49 -7.30 12.45 17.60
CA SER A 49 -8.50 12.74 16.80
C SER A 49 -8.71 14.26 16.66
N VAL A 50 -8.29 15.04 17.64
CA VAL A 50 -8.36 16.50 17.60
C VAL A 50 -7.42 17.06 16.53
N ALA A 51 -6.17 16.57 16.48
CA ALA A 51 -5.21 16.96 15.46
C ALA A 51 -5.67 16.50 14.06
N PHE A 52 -6.25 15.30 13.96
CA PHE A 52 -6.84 14.81 12.72
C PHE A 52 -7.90 15.78 12.20
N SER A 53 -8.90 16.13 13.01
CA SER A 53 -9.97 17.05 12.60
C SER A 53 -9.44 18.43 12.21
N ARG A 54 -8.41 18.94 12.87
CA ARG A 54 -7.77 20.21 12.48
C ARG A 54 -7.04 20.18 11.15
N CYS A 55 -6.71 18.97 10.64
CA CYS A 55 -6.01 18.77 9.36
C CYS A 55 -6.90 18.28 8.23
N GLU A 56 -8.22 18.13 8.44
CA GLU A 56 -9.14 17.61 7.41
C GLU A 56 -9.10 18.41 6.11
N ASP A 57 -8.97 19.74 6.18
CA ASP A 57 -8.84 20.60 4.99
C ASP A 57 -7.58 20.28 4.18
N ILE A 58 -6.49 19.89 4.86
CA ILE A 58 -5.25 19.48 4.20
C ILE A 58 -5.45 18.11 3.54
N PHE A 59 -6.05 17.17 4.28
CA PHE A 59 -6.25 15.81 3.78
C PHE A 59 -7.19 15.78 2.58
N SER A 60 -8.25 16.58 2.57
CA SER A 60 -9.20 16.70 1.45
C SER A 60 -8.56 17.22 0.15
N ARG A 61 -7.42 17.92 0.24
CA ARG A 61 -6.65 18.37 -0.94
C ARG A 61 -5.66 17.33 -1.44
N LEU A 62 -5.27 16.38 -0.59
CA LEU A 62 -4.28 15.34 -0.92
C LEU A 62 -4.91 14.06 -1.43
N GLY A 63 -6.18 13.80 -1.06
CA GLY A 63 -6.84 12.55 -1.41
C GLY A 63 -8.36 12.63 -1.42
N SER A 64 -8.96 11.60 -1.99
CA SER A 64 -10.42 11.43 -2.06
C SER A 64 -11.05 10.96 -0.75
N ALA A 65 -10.24 10.41 0.15
CA ALA A 65 -10.69 9.97 1.47
C ALA A 65 -9.52 10.00 2.48
N SER A 66 -9.86 10.34 3.72
CA SER A 66 -8.95 10.21 4.86
C SER A 66 -9.62 9.46 5.99
N PHE A 67 -8.89 8.56 6.62
CA PHE A 67 -9.38 7.73 7.72
C PHE A 67 -8.52 7.95 8.96
N HIS A 68 -9.14 8.36 10.07
CA HIS A 68 -8.50 8.31 11.38
C HIS A 68 -8.51 6.86 11.88
N ILE A 69 -7.33 6.25 11.96
CA ILE A 69 -7.19 4.82 12.27
C ILE A 69 -7.12 4.57 13.78
N GLY A 70 -6.51 5.51 14.51
CA GLY A 70 -6.30 5.40 15.95
C GLY A 70 -5.17 6.29 16.44
N GLY A 71 -4.55 5.94 17.57
CA GLY A 71 -3.41 6.67 18.12
C GLY A 71 -2.17 6.67 17.22
N PRO A 72 -1.06 7.26 17.68
CA PRO A 72 0.20 7.31 16.94
C PRO A 72 0.66 5.94 16.45
N GLY A 73 1.23 5.86 15.25
CA GLY A 73 1.67 4.63 14.59
C GLY A 73 0.55 3.83 13.91
N SER A 74 -0.74 4.14 14.16
CA SER A 74 -1.85 3.39 13.57
C SER A 74 -1.96 3.59 12.06
N GLY A 75 -1.66 4.77 11.54
CA GLY A 75 -1.61 5.03 10.09
C GLY A 75 -0.53 4.20 9.42
N ALA A 76 0.67 4.14 10.02
CA ALA A 76 1.77 3.30 9.55
C ALA A 76 1.39 1.81 9.58
N ARG A 77 0.77 1.30 10.66
CA ARG A 77 0.26 -0.08 10.72
C ARG A 77 -0.75 -0.37 9.62
N MET A 78 -1.73 0.52 9.41
CA MET A 78 -2.73 0.35 8.35
C MET A 78 -2.09 0.37 6.96
N LYS A 79 -1.04 1.16 6.76
CA LYS A 79 -0.28 1.15 5.50
C LYS A 79 0.36 -0.22 5.24
N LEU A 80 0.92 -0.88 6.24
CA LEU A 80 1.47 -2.23 6.09
C LEU A 80 0.36 -3.22 5.71
N VAL A 81 -0.81 -3.16 6.35
CA VAL A 81 -1.97 -4.01 6.04
C VAL A 81 -2.42 -3.81 4.59
N THR A 82 -2.57 -2.57 4.13
CA THR A 82 -2.97 -2.29 2.74
C THR A 82 -1.89 -2.72 1.74
N ASN A 83 -0.60 -2.60 2.09
CA ASN A 83 0.49 -3.02 1.22
C ASN A 83 0.61 -4.54 1.09
N VAL A 84 0.20 -5.33 2.11
CA VAL A 84 0.05 -6.80 1.96
C VAL A 84 -0.93 -7.11 0.83
N ALA A 85 -2.15 -6.58 0.92
CA ALA A 85 -3.19 -6.84 -0.10
C ALA A 85 -2.77 -6.35 -1.49
N LEU A 86 -2.19 -5.15 -1.58
CA LEU A 86 -1.72 -4.58 -2.84
C LEU A 86 -0.61 -5.42 -3.49
N GLY A 87 0.38 -5.86 -2.70
CA GLY A 87 1.50 -6.65 -3.18
C GLY A 87 1.07 -8.03 -3.67
N LEU A 88 0.25 -8.73 -2.88
CA LEU A 88 -0.25 -10.06 -3.22
C LEU A 88 -1.21 -10.02 -4.43
N ASN A 89 -2.08 -9.02 -4.53
CA ASN A 89 -2.93 -8.84 -5.72
C ASN A 89 -2.10 -8.62 -6.99
N ARG A 90 -0.96 -7.92 -6.87
CA ARG A 90 -0.05 -7.71 -8.01
C ARG A 90 0.64 -9.01 -8.42
N ALA A 91 1.12 -9.79 -7.46
CA ALA A 91 1.74 -11.08 -7.70
C ALA A 91 0.72 -12.07 -8.33
N ALA A 92 -0.48 -12.16 -7.76
CA ALA A 92 -1.56 -13.00 -8.27
C ALA A 92 -1.96 -12.64 -9.72
N LEU A 93 -2.04 -11.34 -10.05
CA LEU A 93 -2.31 -10.90 -11.42
C LEU A 93 -1.19 -11.33 -12.37
N GLY A 94 0.07 -11.16 -11.99
CA GLY A 94 1.22 -11.56 -12.80
C GLY A 94 1.22 -13.07 -13.08
N GLU A 95 0.99 -13.88 -12.05
CA GLU A 95 0.92 -15.34 -12.16
C GLU A 95 -0.27 -15.80 -13.01
N ALA A 96 -1.45 -15.18 -12.85
CA ALA A 96 -2.63 -15.49 -13.66
C ALA A 96 -2.42 -15.18 -15.15
N LEU A 97 -1.80 -14.05 -15.48
CA LEU A 97 -1.48 -13.68 -16.87
C LEU A 97 -0.43 -14.62 -17.48
N ALA A 98 0.57 -15.01 -16.69
CA ALA A 98 1.58 -15.99 -17.11
C ALA A 98 0.95 -17.36 -17.37
N LEU A 99 0.04 -17.81 -16.49
CA LEU A 99 -0.71 -19.06 -16.70
C LEU A 99 -1.57 -19.00 -17.96
N ALA A 100 -2.28 -17.88 -18.19
CA ALA A 100 -3.08 -17.70 -19.40
C ALA A 100 -2.22 -17.88 -20.67
N ALA A 101 -1.07 -17.21 -20.72
CA ALA A 101 -0.12 -17.34 -21.82
C ALA A 101 0.39 -18.80 -22.00
N ALA A 102 0.75 -19.47 -20.90
CA ALA A 102 1.21 -20.85 -20.91
C ALA A 102 0.14 -21.84 -21.41
N MET A 103 -1.13 -21.54 -21.17
CA MET A 103 -2.29 -22.31 -21.67
C MET A 103 -2.71 -21.93 -23.09
N GLY A 104 -1.99 -21.03 -23.76
CA GLY A 104 -2.30 -20.60 -25.13
C GLY A 104 -3.46 -19.61 -25.22
N LEU A 105 -3.88 -19.01 -24.11
CA LEU A 105 -4.89 -17.96 -24.08
C LEU A 105 -4.24 -16.60 -24.35
N ASP A 106 -5.01 -15.69 -24.96
CA ASP A 106 -4.59 -14.29 -25.10
C ASP A 106 -4.61 -13.58 -23.74
N PRO A 107 -3.45 -13.11 -23.22
CA PRO A 107 -3.39 -12.42 -21.92
C PRO A 107 -4.27 -11.16 -21.86
N ALA A 108 -4.49 -10.44 -22.97
CA ALA A 108 -5.37 -9.28 -22.99
C ALA A 108 -6.84 -9.68 -22.78
N ARG A 109 -7.27 -10.77 -23.38
CA ARG A 109 -8.61 -11.33 -23.14
C ARG A 109 -8.76 -11.88 -21.74
N ALA A 110 -7.73 -12.56 -21.21
CA ALA A 110 -7.71 -13.04 -19.83
C ALA A 110 -7.85 -11.88 -18.84
N LEU A 111 -7.12 -10.79 -19.04
CA LEU A 111 -7.23 -9.57 -18.25
C LEU A 111 -8.65 -8.97 -18.29
N ALA A 112 -9.26 -8.89 -19.49
CA ALA A 112 -10.62 -8.38 -19.64
C ALA A 112 -11.66 -9.24 -18.89
N VAL A 113 -11.52 -10.56 -18.93
CA VAL A 113 -12.38 -11.49 -18.17
C VAL A 113 -12.18 -11.33 -16.68
N MET A 114 -10.94 -11.23 -16.19
CA MET A 114 -10.66 -11.02 -14.78
C MET A 114 -11.24 -9.69 -14.27
N ARG A 115 -11.12 -8.61 -15.07
CA ARG A 115 -11.73 -7.30 -14.74
C ARG A 115 -13.25 -7.35 -14.60
N ALA A 116 -13.93 -8.21 -15.38
CA ALA A 116 -15.38 -8.37 -15.35
C ALA A 116 -15.88 -9.42 -14.35
N SER A 117 -15.00 -10.13 -13.68
CA SER A 117 -15.32 -11.24 -12.80
C SER A 117 -15.10 -10.92 -11.32
N VAL A 118 -15.47 -11.86 -10.46
CA VAL A 118 -15.19 -11.79 -8.99
C VAL A 118 -13.69 -11.82 -8.66
N ALA A 119 -12.82 -12.13 -9.62
CA ALA A 119 -11.36 -12.07 -9.47
C ALA A 119 -10.81 -10.64 -9.53
N TYR A 120 -11.65 -9.65 -9.81
CA TYR A 120 -11.23 -8.26 -9.97
C TYR A 120 -10.47 -7.73 -8.74
N SER A 121 -9.39 -7.04 -9.03
CA SER A 121 -8.74 -6.14 -8.08
C SER A 121 -8.33 -4.84 -8.80
N ARG A 122 -8.33 -3.71 -8.08
CA ARG A 122 -7.96 -2.39 -8.64
C ARG A 122 -6.52 -2.34 -9.20
N VAL A 123 -5.69 -3.30 -8.83
CA VAL A 123 -4.35 -3.49 -9.43
C VAL A 123 -4.43 -3.75 -10.93
N MET A 124 -5.47 -4.44 -11.40
CA MET A 124 -5.68 -4.74 -12.83
C MET A 124 -5.79 -3.47 -13.67
N ASP A 125 -6.44 -2.42 -13.13
CA ASP A 125 -6.61 -1.15 -13.85
C ASP A 125 -5.29 -0.37 -13.95
N SER A 126 -4.48 -0.41 -12.91
CA SER A 126 -3.23 0.36 -12.86
C SER A 126 -2.02 -0.36 -13.44
N LYS A 127 -2.02 -1.71 -13.47
CA LYS A 127 -0.85 -2.53 -13.84
C LYS A 127 -1.13 -3.57 -14.93
N GLY A 128 -2.38 -3.94 -15.15
CA GLY A 128 -2.74 -5.02 -16.05
C GLY A 128 -2.26 -4.78 -17.48
N ASP A 129 -2.55 -3.62 -18.05
CA ASP A 129 -2.17 -3.29 -19.42
C ASP A 129 -0.64 -3.21 -19.61
N LYS A 130 0.09 -2.75 -18.58
CA LYS A 130 1.55 -2.76 -18.56
C LYS A 130 2.11 -4.18 -18.58
N MET A 131 1.53 -5.09 -17.78
CA MET A 131 1.95 -6.49 -17.74
C MET A 131 1.69 -7.20 -19.07
N VAL A 132 0.51 -6.99 -19.66
CA VAL A 132 0.14 -7.58 -20.97
C VAL A 132 1.03 -7.09 -22.10
N SER A 133 1.35 -5.80 -22.11
CA SER A 133 2.20 -5.19 -23.16
C SER A 133 3.71 -5.37 -22.93
N GLY A 134 4.13 -5.97 -21.81
CA GLY A 134 5.55 -6.07 -21.45
C GLY A 134 6.19 -4.71 -21.15
N ASN A 135 5.41 -3.69 -20.81
CA ASN A 135 5.94 -2.38 -20.46
C ASN A 135 6.31 -2.33 -18.96
N PHE A 136 7.56 -2.64 -18.68
CA PHE A 136 8.12 -2.65 -17.32
C PHE A 136 8.87 -1.37 -16.96
N ALA A 137 8.60 -0.24 -17.64
CA ALA A 137 9.11 1.07 -17.22
C ALA A 137 8.69 1.35 -15.76
N PRO A 138 9.65 1.68 -14.86
CA PRO A 138 9.37 1.77 -13.43
C PRO A 138 8.48 2.99 -13.11
N ASP A 139 7.39 2.76 -12.39
CA ASP A 139 6.58 3.81 -11.75
C ASP A 139 7.07 4.08 -10.32
N ALA A 140 7.71 3.09 -9.70
CA ALA A 140 8.31 3.13 -8.37
C ALA A 140 9.49 2.16 -8.30
N ARG A 141 10.38 2.38 -7.33
CA ARG A 141 11.55 1.51 -7.14
C ARG A 141 11.14 0.18 -6.51
N LEU A 142 11.57 -0.94 -7.10
CA LEU A 142 11.33 -2.28 -6.55
C LEU A 142 11.92 -2.42 -5.14
N SER A 143 13.08 -1.82 -4.88
CA SER A 143 13.73 -1.83 -3.56
C SER A 143 12.85 -1.23 -2.44
N GLN A 144 12.03 -0.25 -2.75
CA GLN A 144 11.08 0.30 -1.76
C GLN A 144 9.96 -0.69 -1.45
N HIS A 145 9.45 -1.39 -2.46
CA HIS A 145 8.44 -2.41 -2.26
C HIS A 145 9.00 -3.59 -1.46
N LEU A 146 10.20 -4.05 -1.77
CA LEU A 146 10.88 -5.10 -1.01
C LEU A 146 11.13 -4.68 0.45
N LYS A 147 11.53 -3.42 0.70
CA LYS A 147 11.63 -2.87 2.06
C LYS A 147 10.30 -2.99 2.81
N ASP A 148 9.20 -2.61 2.16
CA ASP A 148 7.87 -2.68 2.79
C ASP A 148 7.47 -4.13 3.08
N VAL A 149 7.74 -5.08 2.19
CA VAL A 149 7.47 -6.51 2.42
C VAL A 149 8.30 -7.07 3.59
N ARG A 150 9.56 -6.67 3.71
CA ARG A 150 10.40 -7.07 4.86
C ARG A 150 9.87 -6.50 6.18
N LEU A 151 9.40 -5.26 6.19
CA LEU A 151 8.80 -4.63 7.36
C LEU A 151 7.48 -5.33 7.75
N ILE A 152 6.64 -5.65 6.78
CA ILE A 152 5.42 -6.45 6.97
C ILE A 152 5.72 -7.79 7.64
N LEU A 153 6.71 -8.52 7.14
CA LEU A 153 7.09 -9.83 7.68
C LEU A 153 7.66 -9.73 9.10
N ALA A 154 8.44 -8.69 9.40
CA ALA A 154 8.97 -8.44 10.74
C ALA A 154 7.83 -8.23 11.75
N HIS A 155 6.88 -7.33 11.46
CA HIS A 155 5.74 -7.09 12.34
C HIS A 155 4.78 -8.29 12.42
N GLY A 156 4.61 -9.05 11.33
CA GLY A 156 3.86 -10.30 11.36
C GLY A 156 4.49 -11.32 12.31
N HIS A 157 5.80 -11.48 12.25
CA HIS A 157 6.56 -12.38 13.14
C HIS A 157 6.46 -11.93 14.61
N GLU A 158 6.63 -10.64 14.90
CA GLU A 158 6.48 -10.07 16.25
C GLU A 158 5.09 -10.32 16.83
N ALA A 159 4.05 -10.26 15.96
CA ALA A 159 2.67 -10.58 16.33
C ALA A 159 2.36 -12.10 16.40
N GLY A 160 3.33 -12.97 16.15
CA GLY A 160 3.13 -14.42 16.12
C GLY A 160 2.31 -14.91 14.92
N LEU A 161 2.19 -14.11 13.86
CA LEU A 161 1.38 -14.43 12.67
C LEU A 161 2.24 -15.10 11.60
N ALA A 162 1.84 -16.29 11.14
CA ALA A 162 2.42 -16.90 9.96
C ALA A 162 1.92 -16.19 8.68
N MET A 163 2.84 -15.78 7.81
CA MET A 163 2.53 -15.04 6.57
C MET A 163 3.12 -15.75 5.34
N PRO A 164 2.64 -16.95 4.97
CA PRO A 164 3.24 -17.76 3.92
C PRO A 164 3.25 -17.06 2.56
N PHE A 165 2.15 -16.41 2.17
CA PHE A 165 2.07 -15.69 0.88
C PHE A 165 3.02 -14.50 0.80
N SER A 166 3.18 -13.74 1.89
CA SER A 166 4.13 -12.64 1.94
C SER A 166 5.59 -13.12 1.95
N ASN A 167 5.89 -14.29 2.52
CA ASN A 167 7.21 -14.91 2.42
C ASN A 167 7.54 -15.28 0.96
N THR A 168 6.64 -16.00 0.28
CA THR A 168 6.82 -16.33 -1.15
C THR A 168 6.95 -15.07 -2.00
N HIS A 169 6.13 -14.04 -1.71
CA HIS A 169 6.21 -12.76 -2.41
C HIS A 169 7.58 -12.09 -2.23
N ARG A 170 8.17 -12.12 -1.03
CA ARG A 170 9.53 -11.62 -0.79
C ARG A 170 10.54 -12.37 -1.65
N GLU A 171 10.49 -13.71 -1.67
CA GLU A 171 11.40 -14.56 -2.45
C GLU A 171 11.35 -14.24 -3.95
N VAL A 172 10.17 -13.93 -4.49
CA VAL A 172 10.02 -13.50 -5.90
C VAL A 172 10.63 -12.12 -6.15
N LEU A 173 10.67 -11.25 -5.14
CA LEU A 173 11.19 -9.88 -5.25
C LEU A 173 12.73 -9.80 -5.06
N GLU A 174 13.36 -10.78 -4.43
CA GLU A 174 14.82 -10.91 -4.19
C GLU A 174 15.54 -11.52 -5.40
#